data_a9d0d1ac7110b6b555361a6f4251793e
#
_entry.id   a9d0d1ac7110b6b555361a6f4251793e
#
_cell.length_a   1.000
_cell.length_b   1.000
_cell.length_c   1.000
_cell.angle_alpha   90.00
_cell.angle_beta   90.00
_cell.angle_gamma   90.00
#
_symmetry.space_group_name_H-M   'P 1'
#
loop_
_entity.id
_entity.type
_entity.pdbx_description
1 polymer ?
#
loop_
_entity_poly.entity_id
_entity_poly.type
_entity_poly.pdbx_seq_one_letter_code
_entity_poly.pdbx_strand_id
1 'polypeptide(L)'
;TEDYISLTDMVHSQMQEHIIFRWMSLKSTIEYIGEWESLYNPNFNYTEFGTIRNMAGSNNFVLSVKHWIERTNAIGIVAKAGRYGGTYAHKDIAYHFGMWISPRFQLLLVKEYQLLQSEKQKALGWSAKRELAKINYHIHTDAIKNVILPKLNISQMKQGLVYASEADLLNMVLFGCTAKQWQEANPELAKTMNIRDTATINQLIVL
;
A
#
# COMPACT_ATOMS: atom_id res chain seq x y z
N THR A 1 14.39 -3.32 -21.36
CA THR A 1 13.68 -2.32 -20.55
C THR A 1 13.02 -3.06 -19.41
N GLU A 2 13.30 -2.66 -18.17
CA GLU A 2 12.88 -3.35 -16.93
C GLU A 2 11.35 -3.44 -16.71
N ASP A 3 10.55 -2.73 -17.48
CA ASP A 3 9.10 -2.64 -17.29
C ASP A 3 8.26 -3.62 -18.13
N TYR A 4 8.88 -4.41 -19.02
CA TYR A 4 8.15 -5.36 -19.87
C TYR A 4 8.43 -6.81 -19.50
N ILE A 5 7.36 -7.58 -19.35
CA ILE A 5 7.38 -8.99 -18.97
C ILE A 5 6.96 -9.84 -20.17
N SER A 6 7.62 -10.98 -20.38
CA SER A 6 7.28 -11.92 -21.44
C SER A 6 5.98 -12.67 -21.11
N LEU A 7 4.91 -12.38 -21.85
CA LEU A 7 3.66 -13.15 -21.75
C LEU A 7 3.85 -14.59 -22.24
N THR A 8 4.73 -14.77 -23.22
CA THR A 8 5.07 -16.08 -23.78
C THR A 8 5.65 -17.00 -22.71
N ASP A 9 6.58 -16.48 -21.87
CA ASP A 9 7.22 -17.26 -20.81
C ASP A 9 6.27 -17.52 -19.60
N MET A 10 5.26 -16.68 -19.41
CA MET A 10 4.23 -16.91 -18.39
C MET A 10 3.36 -18.12 -18.69
N VAL A 11 3.30 -18.55 -19.93
CA VAL A 11 2.49 -19.68 -20.37
C VAL A 11 3.40 -20.89 -20.63
N HIS A 12 3.56 -21.75 -19.65
CA HIS A 12 4.34 -22.99 -19.73
C HIS A 12 3.60 -24.08 -20.54
N SER A 13 3.26 -23.82 -21.81
CA SER A 13 2.60 -24.83 -22.65
C SER A 13 3.02 -24.70 -24.12
N GLN A 14 2.90 -25.78 -24.87
CA GLN A 14 3.12 -25.79 -26.33
C GLN A 14 2.08 -24.96 -27.11
N MET A 15 1.04 -24.45 -26.46
CA MET A 15 -0.05 -23.64 -27.04
C MET A 15 0.03 -22.15 -26.67
N GLN A 16 1.22 -21.63 -26.39
CA GLN A 16 1.43 -20.26 -25.86
C GLN A 16 0.74 -19.18 -26.70
N GLU A 17 0.91 -19.18 -28.00
CA GLU A 17 0.28 -18.20 -28.89
C GLU A 17 -1.25 -18.26 -28.83
N HIS A 18 -1.83 -19.46 -28.82
CA HIS A 18 -3.27 -19.64 -28.75
C HIS A 18 -3.89 -19.07 -27.47
N ILE A 19 -3.20 -19.19 -26.35
CA ILE A 19 -3.65 -18.65 -25.07
C ILE A 19 -3.65 -17.10 -25.11
N ILE A 20 -2.59 -16.50 -25.65
CA ILE A 20 -2.51 -15.03 -25.81
C ILE A 20 -3.60 -14.54 -26.77
N PHE A 21 -3.81 -15.21 -27.89
CA PHE A 21 -4.90 -14.90 -28.83
C PHE A 21 -6.29 -14.94 -28.17
N ARG A 22 -6.53 -15.99 -27.39
CA ARG A 22 -7.80 -16.13 -26.67
C ARG A 22 -8.02 -15.00 -25.67
N TRP A 23 -6.99 -14.63 -24.93
CA TRP A 23 -7.02 -13.51 -24.00
C TRP A 23 -7.27 -12.18 -24.73
N MET A 24 -6.58 -11.92 -25.83
CA MET A 24 -6.77 -10.73 -26.69
C MET A 24 -8.16 -10.67 -27.36
N SER A 25 -8.86 -11.78 -27.47
CA SER A 25 -10.23 -11.81 -28.04
C SER A 25 -11.31 -11.43 -27.03
N LEU A 26 -10.99 -11.32 -25.75
CA LEU A 26 -11.96 -10.96 -24.72
C LEU A 26 -12.21 -9.44 -24.73
N LYS A 27 -13.48 -9.06 -24.66
CA LYS A 27 -13.87 -7.65 -24.58
C LYS A 27 -13.25 -6.94 -23.37
N SER A 28 -13.27 -7.60 -22.21
CA SER A 28 -12.66 -7.07 -20.97
C SER A 28 -11.16 -6.84 -21.10
N THR A 29 -10.45 -7.68 -21.85
CA THR A 29 -9.02 -7.50 -22.11
C THR A 29 -8.78 -6.28 -23.01
N ILE A 30 -9.54 -6.15 -24.09
CA ILE A 30 -9.42 -5.01 -25.01
C ILE A 30 -9.75 -3.69 -24.28
N GLU A 31 -10.76 -3.67 -23.45
CA GLU A 31 -11.11 -2.51 -22.64
C GLU A 31 -9.99 -2.17 -21.64
N TYR A 32 -9.43 -3.15 -20.95
CA TYR A 32 -8.33 -2.92 -20.01
C TYR A 32 -7.07 -2.38 -20.68
N ILE A 33 -6.66 -2.99 -21.78
CA ILE A 33 -5.46 -2.55 -22.52
C ILE A 33 -5.70 -1.17 -23.13
N GLY A 34 -6.89 -0.93 -23.68
CA GLY A 34 -7.24 0.38 -24.25
C GLY A 34 -7.24 1.48 -23.20
N GLU A 35 -7.71 1.21 -21.98
CA GLU A 35 -7.63 2.15 -20.87
C GLU A 35 -6.18 2.44 -20.48
N TRP A 36 -5.33 1.40 -20.39
CA TRP A 36 -3.91 1.57 -20.14
C TRP A 36 -3.24 2.44 -21.22
N GLU A 37 -3.49 2.16 -22.50
CA GLU A 37 -2.95 2.94 -23.61
C GLU A 37 -3.43 4.40 -23.55
N SER A 38 -4.66 4.63 -23.15
CA SER A 38 -5.19 6.00 -23.04
C SER A 38 -4.53 6.82 -21.93
N LEU A 39 -4.03 6.17 -20.90
CA LEU A 39 -3.31 6.83 -19.81
C LEU A 39 -1.85 7.12 -20.14
N TYR A 40 -1.19 6.25 -20.92
CA TYR A 40 0.27 6.27 -21.08
C TYR A 40 0.75 6.50 -22.52
N ASN A 41 -0.13 6.43 -23.54
CA ASN A 41 0.24 6.53 -24.94
C ASN A 41 -0.43 7.75 -25.61
N PRO A 42 0.29 8.87 -25.78
CA PRO A 42 -0.28 10.07 -26.41
C PRO A 42 -0.59 9.88 -27.91
N ASN A 43 -0.03 8.86 -28.55
CA ASN A 43 -0.23 8.56 -29.96
C ASN A 43 -1.24 7.43 -30.22
N PHE A 44 -2.02 7.07 -29.20
CA PHE A 44 -2.99 5.98 -29.28
C PHE A 44 -4.13 6.32 -30.25
N ASN A 45 -4.45 5.40 -31.16
CA ASN A 45 -5.53 5.59 -32.12
C ASN A 45 -6.89 5.17 -31.54
N TYR A 46 -7.58 6.12 -30.95
CA TYR A 46 -8.88 5.92 -30.30
C TYR A 46 -9.99 5.47 -31.27
N THR A 47 -9.95 5.91 -32.54
CA THR A 47 -10.94 5.53 -33.55
C THR A 47 -10.87 4.05 -33.85
N GLU A 48 -9.67 3.55 -34.12
CA GLU A 48 -9.42 2.12 -34.36
C GLU A 48 -9.69 1.28 -33.12
N PHE A 49 -9.29 1.79 -31.94
CA PHE A 49 -9.65 1.15 -30.67
C PHE A 49 -11.16 1.00 -30.50
N GLY A 50 -11.95 2.05 -30.78
CA GLY A 50 -13.40 2.00 -30.71
C GLY A 50 -13.99 0.92 -31.61
N THR A 51 -13.48 0.80 -32.83
CA THR A 51 -13.90 -0.23 -33.79
C THR A 51 -13.58 -1.64 -33.27
N ILE A 52 -12.36 -1.87 -32.80
CA ILE A 52 -11.92 -3.16 -32.23
C ILE A 52 -12.74 -3.54 -31.00
N ARG A 53 -12.94 -2.60 -30.05
CA ARG A 53 -13.73 -2.81 -28.85
C ARG A 53 -15.18 -3.23 -29.14
N ASN A 54 -15.79 -2.64 -30.17
CA ASN A 54 -17.16 -2.97 -30.56
C ASN A 54 -17.28 -4.38 -31.14
N MET A 55 -16.24 -4.88 -31.80
CA MET A 55 -16.17 -6.24 -32.36
C MET A 55 -15.74 -7.28 -31.31
N ALA A 56 -15.02 -6.86 -30.27
CA ALA A 56 -14.47 -7.75 -29.26
C ALA A 56 -15.56 -8.51 -28.50
N GLY A 57 -15.32 -9.81 -28.27
CA GLY A 57 -16.27 -10.72 -27.61
C GLY A 57 -17.31 -11.35 -28.56
N SER A 58 -17.36 -10.99 -29.84
CA SER A 58 -18.19 -11.70 -30.82
C SER A 58 -17.55 -13.05 -31.20
N ASN A 59 -18.40 -14.03 -31.61
CA ASN A 59 -17.95 -15.41 -31.87
C ASN A 59 -16.86 -15.54 -32.94
N ASN A 60 -16.78 -14.60 -33.87
CA ASN A 60 -15.82 -14.61 -34.97
C ASN A 60 -14.68 -13.61 -34.79
N PHE A 61 -14.61 -12.95 -33.61
CA PHE A 61 -13.58 -11.96 -33.35
C PHE A 61 -12.26 -12.64 -32.98
N VAL A 62 -11.24 -12.38 -33.79
CA VAL A 62 -9.86 -12.81 -33.54
C VAL A 62 -8.96 -11.61 -33.74
N LEU A 63 -8.11 -11.33 -32.75
CA LEU A 63 -7.18 -10.23 -32.79
C LEU A 63 -5.77 -10.72 -32.47
N SER A 64 -4.84 -10.57 -33.42
CA SER A 64 -3.42 -10.80 -33.13
C SER A 64 -2.80 -9.59 -32.47
N VAL A 65 -1.78 -9.82 -31.65
CA VAL A 65 -1.00 -8.75 -31.01
C VAL A 65 -0.41 -7.79 -32.05
N LYS A 66 0.11 -8.34 -33.16
CA LYS A 66 0.64 -7.53 -34.25
C LYS A 66 -0.42 -6.61 -34.87
N HIS A 67 -1.61 -7.14 -35.12
CA HIS A 67 -2.74 -6.38 -35.69
C HIS A 67 -3.24 -5.28 -34.72
N TRP A 68 -3.25 -5.57 -33.40
CA TRP A 68 -3.53 -4.59 -32.37
C TRP A 68 -2.54 -3.41 -32.45
N ILE A 69 -1.23 -3.70 -32.42
CA ILE A 69 -0.17 -2.69 -32.46
C ILE A 69 -0.28 -1.83 -33.71
N GLU A 70 -0.41 -2.46 -34.89
CA GLU A 70 -0.44 -1.75 -36.20
C GLU A 70 -1.65 -0.83 -36.34
N ARG A 71 -2.81 -1.22 -35.86
CA ARG A 71 -4.03 -0.43 -35.97
C ARG A 71 -4.14 0.67 -34.94
N THR A 72 -3.73 0.41 -33.70
CA THR A 72 -3.95 1.32 -32.59
C THR A 72 -2.73 2.14 -32.20
N ASN A 73 -1.57 1.91 -32.81
CA ASN A 73 -0.27 2.47 -32.40
C ASN A 73 0.05 2.13 -30.93
N ALA A 74 -0.37 0.96 -30.46
CA ALA A 74 -0.20 0.53 -29.09
C ALA A 74 1.27 0.38 -28.71
N ILE A 75 1.61 0.75 -27.47
CA ILE A 75 2.94 0.61 -26.89
C ILE A 75 2.97 -0.38 -25.71
N GLY A 76 1.87 -0.61 -25.05
CA GLY A 76 1.78 -1.45 -23.85
C GLY A 76 2.05 -2.93 -24.11
N ILE A 77 1.90 -3.40 -25.36
CA ILE A 77 2.24 -4.77 -25.78
C ILE A 77 3.16 -4.70 -26.99
N VAL A 78 4.19 -5.56 -27.00
CA VAL A 78 5.19 -5.62 -28.07
C VAL A 78 5.33 -7.07 -28.56
N ALA A 79 5.29 -7.27 -29.85
CA ALA A 79 5.58 -8.56 -30.48
C ALA A 79 6.97 -8.53 -31.13
N LYS A 80 7.83 -9.48 -30.76
CA LYS A 80 9.16 -9.67 -31.35
C LYS A 80 9.19 -10.94 -32.18
N ALA A 81 9.67 -10.88 -33.40
CA ALA A 81 9.87 -12.04 -34.23
C ALA A 81 11.27 -12.65 -34.03
N GLY A 82 11.44 -13.92 -34.43
CA GLY A 82 12.72 -14.62 -34.43
C GLY A 82 12.85 -15.71 -33.36
N ARG A 83 14.03 -16.37 -33.32
CA ARG A 83 14.31 -17.52 -32.43
C ARG A 83 14.08 -17.24 -30.96
N TYR A 84 14.29 -16.00 -30.55
CA TYR A 84 14.05 -15.51 -29.18
C TYR A 84 12.90 -14.51 -29.17
N GLY A 85 12.00 -14.63 -30.15
CA GLY A 85 10.80 -13.81 -30.25
C GLY A 85 9.76 -14.18 -29.21
N GLY A 86 8.75 -13.34 -29.09
CA GLY A 86 7.63 -13.55 -28.16
C GLY A 86 6.79 -12.30 -28.02
N THR A 87 5.76 -12.41 -27.23
CA THR A 87 4.90 -11.30 -26.85
C THR A 87 5.30 -10.80 -25.47
N TYR A 88 5.59 -9.52 -25.39
CA TYR A 88 5.96 -8.82 -24.16
C TYR A 88 4.92 -7.76 -23.86
N ALA A 89 4.60 -7.55 -22.61
CA ALA A 89 3.67 -6.49 -22.19
C ALA A 89 4.25 -5.71 -21.01
N HIS A 90 3.83 -4.44 -20.90
CA HIS A 90 4.11 -3.66 -19.71
C HIS A 90 3.61 -4.41 -18.47
N LYS A 91 4.31 -4.26 -17.33
CA LYS A 91 4.02 -5.01 -16.10
C LYS A 91 2.54 -4.99 -15.68
N ASP A 92 1.86 -3.85 -15.81
CA ASP A 92 0.44 -3.73 -15.46
C ASP A 92 -0.43 -4.66 -16.31
N ILE A 93 -0.16 -4.69 -17.62
CA ILE A 93 -0.86 -5.55 -18.59
C ILE A 93 -0.48 -7.02 -18.39
N ALA A 94 0.78 -7.29 -18.08
CA ALA A 94 1.24 -8.65 -17.77
C ALA A 94 0.61 -9.20 -16.50
N TYR A 95 0.42 -8.38 -15.47
CA TYR A 95 -0.33 -8.78 -14.26
C TYR A 95 -1.80 -9.08 -14.56
N HIS A 96 -2.46 -8.29 -15.40
CA HIS A 96 -3.82 -8.58 -15.85
C HIS A 96 -3.88 -9.92 -16.60
N PHE A 97 -2.92 -10.21 -17.48
CA PHE A 97 -2.80 -11.52 -18.13
C PHE A 97 -2.58 -12.64 -17.11
N GLY A 98 -1.68 -12.45 -16.15
CA GLY A 98 -1.39 -13.41 -15.09
C GLY A 98 -2.62 -13.73 -14.24
N MET A 99 -3.42 -12.72 -13.88
CA MET A 99 -4.69 -12.89 -13.16
C MET A 99 -5.70 -13.70 -13.98
N TRP A 100 -5.76 -13.50 -15.29
CA TRP A 100 -6.66 -14.23 -16.17
C TRP A 100 -6.27 -15.71 -16.33
N ILE A 101 -4.96 -16.03 -16.46
CA ILE A 101 -4.51 -17.43 -16.61
C ILE A 101 -4.47 -18.19 -15.28
N SER A 102 -4.35 -17.49 -14.14
CA SER A 102 -4.17 -18.11 -12.82
C SER A 102 -5.04 -17.46 -11.74
N PRO A 103 -6.19 -18.04 -11.39
CA PRO A 103 -7.00 -17.59 -10.27
C PRO A 103 -6.22 -17.56 -8.93
N ARG A 104 -5.26 -18.47 -8.77
CA ARG A 104 -4.37 -18.49 -7.60
C ARG A 104 -3.51 -17.23 -7.54
N PHE A 105 -2.94 -16.80 -8.67
CA PHE A 105 -2.16 -15.57 -8.76
C PHE A 105 -3.02 -14.34 -8.45
N GLN A 106 -4.24 -14.30 -8.98
CA GLN A 106 -5.21 -13.23 -8.66
C GLN A 106 -5.48 -13.13 -7.15
N LEU A 107 -5.73 -14.28 -6.49
CA LEU A 107 -5.95 -14.31 -5.04
C LEU A 107 -4.73 -13.87 -4.25
N LEU A 108 -3.51 -14.22 -4.69
CA LEU A 108 -2.28 -13.78 -4.05
C LEU A 108 -2.13 -12.26 -4.13
N LEU A 109 -2.34 -11.65 -5.30
CA LEU A 109 -2.28 -10.19 -5.46
C LEU A 109 -3.30 -9.46 -4.56
N VAL A 110 -4.52 -9.98 -4.47
CA VAL A 110 -5.54 -9.40 -3.57
C VAL A 110 -5.09 -9.48 -2.11
N LYS A 111 -4.54 -10.61 -1.67
CA LYS A 111 -4.03 -10.77 -0.29
C LYS A 111 -2.85 -9.84 0.01
N GLU A 112 -1.89 -9.74 -0.90
CA GLU A 112 -0.75 -8.83 -0.76
C GLU A 112 -1.21 -7.37 -0.66
N TYR A 113 -2.16 -6.97 -1.51
CA TYR A 113 -2.74 -5.63 -1.43
C TYR A 113 -3.41 -5.37 -0.07
N GLN A 114 -4.21 -6.32 0.44
CA GLN A 114 -4.85 -6.21 1.74
C GLN A 114 -3.82 -6.11 2.88
N LEU A 115 -2.74 -6.90 2.81
CA LEU A 115 -1.65 -6.88 3.78
C LEU A 115 -0.97 -5.50 3.78
N LEU A 116 -0.57 -5.00 2.63
CA LEU A 116 0.04 -3.68 2.47
C LEU A 116 -0.85 -2.55 3.00
N GLN A 117 -2.16 -2.62 2.74
CA GLN A 117 -3.11 -1.64 3.28
C GLN A 117 -3.20 -1.71 4.81
N SER A 118 -3.21 -2.91 5.39
CA SER A 118 -3.24 -3.09 6.85
C SER A 118 -1.96 -2.57 7.51
N GLU A 119 -0.80 -2.82 6.92
CA GLU A 119 0.49 -2.31 7.39
C GLU A 119 0.57 -0.79 7.31
N LYS A 120 0.10 -0.21 6.20
CA LYS A 120 0.03 1.24 6.02
C LYS A 120 -0.88 1.89 7.06
N GLN A 121 -2.05 1.30 7.35
CA GLN A 121 -2.94 1.79 8.38
C GLN A 121 -2.32 1.71 9.78
N LYS A 122 -1.62 0.62 10.12
CA LYS A 122 -0.88 0.47 11.38
C LYS A 122 0.21 1.53 11.50
N ALA A 123 0.99 1.75 10.45
CA ALA A 123 2.06 2.75 10.42
C ALA A 123 1.52 4.18 10.59
N LEU A 124 0.39 4.53 9.95
CA LEU A 124 -0.26 5.82 10.11
C LEU A 124 -0.80 6.02 11.52
N GLY A 125 -1.44 4.99 12.11
CA GLY A 125 -1.91 5.02 13.49
C GLY A 125 -0.78 5.19 14.50
N TRP A 126 0.35 4.52 14.28
CA TRP A 126 1.56 4.66 15.09
C TRP A 126 2.15 6.09 15.01
N SER A 127 2.24 6.67 13.80
CA SER A 127 2.75 8.02 13.61
C SER A 127 1.87 9.07 14.30
N ALA A 128 0.54 8.96 14.16
CA ALA A 128 -0.39 9.87 14.82
C ALA A 128 -0.31 9.80 16.34
N LYS A 129 -0.24 8.59 16.92
CA LYS A 129 -0.05 8.40 18.37
C LYS A 129 1.24 9.04 18.87
N ARG A 130 2.32 8.89 18.12
CA ARG A 130 3.63 9.42 18.49
C ARG A 130 3.65 10.95 18.51
N GLU A 131 3.03 11.60 17.53
CA GLU A 131 2.90 13.06 17.48
C GLU A 131 1.99 13.59 18.61
N LEU A 132 0.88 12.94 18.90
CA LEU A 132 0.01 13.29 20.02
C LEU A 132 0.74 13.16 21.36
N ALA A 133 1.45 12.06 21.58
CA ALA A 133 2.21 11.85 22.82
C ALA A 133 3.30 12.92 22.99
N LYS A 134 3.95 13.36 21.91
CA LYS A 134 4.97 14.42 21.94
C LYS A 134 4.36 15.78 22.30
N ILE A 135 3.24 16.15 21.65
CA ILE A 135 2.52 17.40 21.93
C ILE A 135 2.09 17.45 23.40
N ASN A 136 1.48 16.38 23.87
CA ASN A 136 1.00 16.28 25.25
C ASN A 136 2.14 16.35 26.28
N TYR A 137 3.27 15.73 25.97
CA TYR A 137 4.47 15.84 26.81
C TYR A 137 4.91 17.30 26.97
N HIS A 138 4.92 18.08 25.90
CA HIS A 138 5.29 19.50 25.95
C HIS A 138 4.27 20.32 26.72
N ILE A 139 2.97 20.19 26.42
CA ILE A 139 1.90 20.90 27.13
C ILE A 139 1.98 20.63 28.64
N HIS A 140 2.12 19.38 29.01
CA HIS A 140 2.18 18.96 30.40
C HIS A 140 3.43 19.48 31.12
N THR A 141 4.58 19.39 30.49
CA THR A 141 5.84 19.89 31.02
C THR A 141 5.83 21.41 31.21
N ASP A 142 5.25 22.13 30.26
CA ASP A 142 5.11 23.58 30.33
C ASP A 142 4.11 23.99 31.43
N ALA A 143 3.03 23.27 31.61
CA ALA A 143 2.08 23.50 32.69
C ALA A 143 2.74 23.31 34.07
N ILE A 144 3.50 22.23 34.26
CA ILE A 144 4.26 22.02 35.50
C ILE A 144 5.24 23.16 35.72
N LYS A 145 6.02 23.52 34.72
CA LYS A 145 7.05 24.56 34.80
C LYS A 145 6.48 25.94 35.11
N ASN A 146 5.41 26.33 34.43
CA ASN A 146 4.90 27.70 34.45
C ASN A 146 3.80 27.93 35.49
N VAL A 147 3.09 26.87 35.93
CA VAL A 147 1.93 27.00 36.82
C VAL A 147 2.17 26.32 38.18
N ILE A 148 2.72 25.10 38.19
CA ILE A 148 2.83 24.30 39.43
C ILE A 148 4.08 24.68 40.22
N LEU A 149 5.26 24.66 39.56
CA LEU A 149 6.53 24.95 40.25
C LEU A 149 6.60 26.32 40.91
N PRO A 150 6.09 27.41 40.31
CA PRO A 150 6.11 28.73 40.93
C PRO A 150 5.27 28.80 42.21
N LYS A 151 4.20 27.98 42.35
CA LYS A 151 3.32 27.95 43.52
C LYS A 151 3.91 27.12 44.68
N LEU A 152 4.81 26.17 44.35
CA LEU A 152 5.35 25.25 45.37
C LEU A 152 6.58 25.80 46.11
N ASN A 153 7.19 26.87 45.62
CA ASN A 153 8.36 27.53 46.20
C ASN A 153 9.48 26.58 46.67
N ILE A 154 9.78 25.58 45.83
CA ILE A 154 10.75 24.49 46.12
C ILE A 154 12.11 24.76 45.49
N SER A 155 13.17 24.23 46.12
CA SER A 155 14.52 24.31 45.57
C SER A 155 14.64 23.57 44.21
N GLN A 156 15.52 24.05 43.36
CA GLN A 156 15.79 23.50 42.01
C GLN A 156 16.09 21.98 42.04
N MET A 157 16.74 21.51 43.10
CA MET A 157 17.08 20.10 43.30
C MET A 157 15.86 19.19 43.48
N LYS A 158 14.72 19.72 43.99
CA LYS A 158 13.47 18.96 44.19
C LYS A 158 12.46 19.06 43.05
N GLN A 159 12.73 19.90 42.05
CA GLN A 159 11.82 20.07 40.90
C GLN A 159 11.64 18.79 40.07
N GLY A 160 12.69 17.97 39.94
CA GLY A 160 12.62 16.67 39.27
C GLY A 160 11.61 15.69 39.91
N LEU A 161 11.44 15.74 41.19
CA LEU A 161 10.46 14.92 41.91
C LEU A 161 9.02 15.34 41.60
N VAL A 162 8.78 16.64 41.38
CA VAL A 162 7.45 17.15 41.00
C VAL A 162 7.07 16.65 39.59
N TYR A 163 8.00 16.74 38.63
CA TYR A 163 7.74 16.19 37.28
C TYR A 163 7.43 14.70 37.29
N ALA A 164 8.13 13.91 38.10
CA ALA A 164 7.90 12.48 38.23
C ALA A 164 6.54 12.19 38.89
N SER A 165 6.18 12.92 39.95
CA SER A 165 4.90 12.79 40.64
C SER A 165 3.70 13.13 39.77
N GLU A 166 3.78 14.23 39.02
CA GLU A 166 2.71 14.62 38.10
C GLU A 166 2.59 13.62 36.90
N ALA A 167 3.72 13.11 36.40
CA ALA A 167 3.69 12.06 35.37
C ALA A 167 3.05 10.76 35.88
N ASP A 168 3.32 10.38 37.13
CA ASP A 168 2.73 9.19 37.74
C ASP A 168 1.23 9.38 38.02
N LEU A 169 0.81 10.59 38.43
CA LEU A 169 -0.61 10.91 38.60
C LEU A 169 -1.39 10.71 37.31
N LEU A 170 -0.86 11.21 36.19
CA LEU A 170 -1.47 11.01 34.89
C LEU A 170 -1.52 9.52 34.49
N ASN A 171 -0.42 8.80 34.69
CA ASN A 171 -0.40 7.37 34.37
C ASN A 171 -1.43 6.60 35.21
N MET A 172 -1.63 6.96 36.51
CA MET A 172 -2.64 6.38 37.35
C MET A 172 -4.07 6.65 36.83
N VAL A 173 -4.33 7.87 36.37
CA VAL A 173 -5.66 8.23 35.83
C VAL A 173 -5.95 7.50 34.53
N LEU A 174 -4.96 7.39 33.66
CA LEU A 174 -5.13 6.82 32.31
C LEU A 174 -5.04 5.30 32.25
N PHE A 175 -4.16 4.71 33.04
CA PHE A 175 -3.80 3.30 32.98
C PHE A 175 -4.04 2.52 34.26
N GLY A 176 -4.39 3.21 35.35
CA GLY A 176 -4.61 2.60 36.66
C GLY A 176 -3.34 2.17 37.40
N CYS A 177 -2.15 2.52 36.88
CA CYS A 177 -0.86 2.17 37.48
C CYS A 177 0.22 3.20 37.14
N THR A 178 1.26 3.28 37.98
CA THR A 178 2.44 4.12 37.68
C THR A 178 3.32 3.49 36.58
N ALA A 179 4.22 4.29 35.97
CA ALA A 179 5.17 3.77 35.00
C ALA A 179 6.01 2.63 35.56
N LYS A 180 6.44 2.71 36.84
CA LYS A 180 7.22 1.68 37.49
C LYS A 180 6.42 0.39 37.69
N GLN A 181 5.18 0.48 38.16
CA GLN A 181 4.29 -0.69 38.34
C GLN A 181 4.03 -1.39 36.99
N TRP A 182 3.85 -0.62 35.92
CA TRP A 182 3.65 -1.19 34.60
C TRP A 182 4.91 -1.91 34.09
N GLN A 183 6.11 -1.34 34.30
CA GLN A 183 7.38 -1.97 33.93
C GLN A 183 7.62 -3.28 34.67
N GLU A 184 7.31 -3.31 35.98
CA GLU A 184 7.42 -4.52 36.81
C GLU A 184 6.45 -5.63 36.34
N ALA A 185 5.24 -5.24 35.89
CA ALA A 185 4.25 -6.16 35.37
C ALA A 185 4.55 -6.64 33.91
N ASN A 186 5.33 -5.86 33.13
CA ASN A 186 5.60 -6.13 31.72
C ASN A 186 7.09 -6.04 31.38
N PRO A 187 7.97 -6.85 31.96
CA PRO A 187 9.42 -6.69 31.87
C PRO A 187 9.96 -6.82 30.45
N GLU A 188 9.37 -7.66 29.60
CA GLU A 188 9.81 -7.81 28.21
C GLU A 188 9.36 -6.63 27.34
N LEU A 189 8.16 -6.14 27.49
CA LEU A 189 7.66 -4.97 26.75
C LEU A 189 8.39 -3.70 27.16
N ALA A 190 8.74 -3.57 28.42
CA ALA A 190 9.46 -2.42 28.97
C ALA A 190 10.87 -2.21 28.39
N LYS A 191 11.44 -3.23 27.72
CA LYS A 191 12.72 -3.11 27.00
C LYS A 191 12.61 -2.28 25.71
N THR A 192 11.44 -2.24 25.10
CA THR A 192 11.23 -1.65 23.77
C THR A 192 10.25 -0.49 23.74
N MET A 193 9.39 -0.38 24.75
CA MET A 193 8.33 0.65 24.83
C MET A 193 8.03 1.07 26.27
N ASN A 194 7.36 2.20 26.42
CA ASN A 194 6.88 2.70 27.70
C ASN A 194 5.34 2.57 27.81
N ILE A 195 4.79 2.80 29.02
CA ILE A 195 3.35 2.69 29.27
C ILE A 195 2.51 3.56 28.33
N ARG A 196 2.99 4.74 27.94
CA ARG A 196 2.26 5.67 27.06
C ARG A 196 2.21 5.21 25.60
N ASP A 197 3.14 4.36 25.19
CA ASP A 197 3.11 3.75 23.85
C ASP A 197 1.94 2.75 23.71
N THR A 198 1.43 2.24 24.82
CA THR A 198 0.24 1.37 24.85
C THR A 198 -1.08 2.14 24.80
N ALA A 199 -1.07 3.47 24.97
CA ALA A 199 -2.26 4.29 24.98
C ALA A 199 -3.07 4.20 23.69
N THR A 200 -4.38 4.24 23.81
CA THR A 200 -5.29 4.45 22.69
C THR A 200 -5.23 5.93 22.25
N ILE A 201 -5.66 6.21 21.01
CA ILE A 201 -5.73 7.61 20.51
C ILE A 201 -6.64 8.45 21.43
N ASN A 202 -7.76 7.89 21.86
CA ASN A 202 -8.69 8.60 22.77
C ASN A 202 -8.05 8.94 24.13
N GLN A 203 -7.25 8.05 24.69
CA GLN A 203 -6.49 8.34 25.91
C GLN A 203 -5.44 9.43 25.70
N LEU A 204 -4.80 9.48 24.53
CA LEU A 204 -3.83 10.52 24.19
C LEU A 204 -4.50 11.89 23.91
N ILE A 205 -5.74 11.92 23.45
CA ILE A 205 -6.48 13.19 23.25
C ILE A 205 -6.91 13.81 24.59
N VAL A 206 -7.14 13.00 25.61
CA VAL A 206 -7.59 13.46 26.95
C VAL A 206 -6.41 13.90 27.83
N LEU A 207 -5.19 13.54 27.49
CA LEU A 207 -3.96 14.00 28.13
C LEU A 207 -3.68 15.46 27.84
#